data_c6c30dea7f44496203f9d17eb7781262
#
_entry.id   c6c30dea7f44496203f9d17eb7781262
#
_cell.length_a   1.000
_cell.length_b   1.000
_cell.length_c   1.000
_cell.angle_alpha   90.00
_cell.angle_beta   90.00
_cell.angle_gamma   90.00
#
_symmetry.space_group_name_H-M   'P 1'
#
loop_
_entity.id
_entity.type
_entity.pdbx_description
1 polymer ?
#
loop_
_entity_poly.entity_id
_entity_poly.type
_entity_poly.pdbx_seq_one_letter_code
_entity_poly.pdbx_strand_id
1 'polypeptide(L)'
;MEKIIKKLKIMIVEDEEDILILYKDFLSGKGHDVTTTYLDGEDMIEEIDKVKSDIYLIDYRLPGNKNGIEVAIEILNKFPAAPILFITAYENLQKEISKNPVFYDKNVQVLLKPVKLDKIENAMVNLVNKNRIK
;
A
#
# COMPACT_ATOMS: atom_id res chain seq x y z
N MET A 1 15.76 18.96 11.21
CA MET A 1 16.07 17.60 10.78
C MET A 1 15.55 17.30 9.40
N GLU A 2 16.44 16.89 8.57
CA GLU A 2 16.06 16.62 7.20
C GLU A 2 15.31 15.32 7.05
N LYS A 3 14.29 15.37 6.23
CA LYS A 3 13.60 14.19 5.81
C LYS A 3 14.35 13.59 4.64
N ILE A 4 14.70 12.33 4.75
CA ILE A 4 15.35 11.65 3.63
C ILE A 4 14.27 11.34 2.61
N ILE A 5 14.33 12.02 1.47
CA ILE A 5 13.38 11.78 0.40
C ILE A 5 14.06 10.86 -0.59
N LYS A 6 13.68 9.60 -0.56
CA LYS A 6 14.19 8.64 -1.52
C LYS A 6 13.13 8.29 -2.52
N LYS A 7 13.60 7.91 -3.69
CA LYS A 7 12.75 7.32 -4.70
C LYS A 7 12.29 5.96 -4.19
N LEU A 8 11.00 5.79 -4.03
CA LEU A 8 10.43 4.54 -3.58
C LEU A 8 9.85 3.76 -4.75
N LYS A 9 9.99 2.45 -4.69
CA LYS A 9 9.33 1.55 -5.62
C LYS A 9 7.99 1.15 -5.02
N ILE A 10 6.91 1.38 -5.77
CA ILE A 10 5.55 1.26 -5.27
C ILE A 10 4.75 0.30 -6.12
N MET A 11 4.08 -0.65 -5.47
CA MET A 11 3.05 -1.46 -6.12
C MET A 11 1.70 -1.00 -5.63
N ILE A 12 0.74 -0.84 -6.56
CA ILE A 12 -0.60 -0.35 -6.23
C ILE A 12 -1.64 -1.32 -6.75
N VAL A 13 -2.63 -1.64 -5.90
CA VAL A 13 -3.83 -2.33 -6.37
C VAL A 13 -5.06 -1.49 -6.02
N GLU A 14 -5.82 -1.14 -7.04
CA GLU A 14 -6.99 -0.28 -6.97
C GLU A 14 -7.87 -0.60 -8.17
N ASP A 15 -9.13 -0.93 -7.96
CA ASP A 15 -10.00 -1.35 -9.06
C ASP A 15 -10.60 -0.20 -9.87
N GLU A 16 -10.58 1.02 -9.35
CA GLU A 16 -11.05 2.18 -10.10
C GLU A 16 -9.91 2.77 -10.91
N GLU A 17 -9.96 2.59 -12.22
CA GLU A 17 -8.86 3.01 -13.10
C GLU A 17 -8.52 4.48 -12.99
N ASP A 18 -9.52 5.34 -12.88
CA ASP A 18 -9.27 6.79 -12.80
C ASP A 18 -8.47 7.12 -11.53
N ILE A 19 -8.79 6.46 -10.43
CA ILE A 19 -8.07 6.66 -9.17
C ILE A 19 -6.66 6.12 -9.26
N LEU A 20 -6.52 4.94 -9.85
CA LEU A 20 -5.21 4.32 -10.04
C LEU A 20 -4.28 5.22 -10.84
N ILE A 21 -4.78 5.77 -11.94
CA ILE A 21 -4.01 6.68 -12.79
C ILE A 21 -3.63 7.93 -12.02
N LEU A 22 -4.56 8.47 -11.25
CA LEU A 22 -4.31 9.66 -10.44
C LEU A 22 -3.17 9.43 -9.45
N TYR A 23 -3.20 8.31 -8.74
CA TYR A 23 -2.12 7.98 -7.80
C TYR A 23 -0.80 7.80 -8.52
N LYS A 24 -0.82 7.07 -9.62
CA LYS A 24 0.40 6.82 -10.39
C LYS A 24 1.03 8.11 -10.89
N ASP A 25 0.22 9.00 -11.46
CA ASP A 25 0.71 10.27 -11.98
C ASP A 25 1.27 11.15 -10.87
N PHE A 26 0.54 11.24 -9.76
CA PHE A 26 0.98 12.08 -8.65
C PHE A 26 2.30 11.57 -8.06
N LEU A 27 2.38 10.28 -7.78
CA LEU A 27 3.55 9.70 -7.13
C LEU A 27 4.76 9.70 -8.06
N SER A 28 4.54 9.44 -9.34
CA SER A 28 5.61 9.55 -10.33
C SER A 28 6.13 10.98 -10.44
N GLY A 29 5.22 11.95 -10.37
CA GLY A 29 5.59 13.36 -10.37
C GLY A 29 6.41 13.78 -9.17
N LYS A 30 6.31 13.05 -8.07
CA LYS A 30 7.12 13.30 -6.86
C LYS A 30 8.45 12.54 -6.90
N GLY A 31 8.75 11.85 -8.00
CA GLY A 31 10.02 11.16 -8.16
C GLY A 31 10.01 9.71 -7.75
N HIS A 32 8.86 9.17 -7.34
CA HIS A 32 8.77 7.75 -7.00
C HIS A 32 8.57 6.90 -8.25
N ASP A 33 8.86 5.62 -8.12
CA ASP A 33 8.74 4.67 -9.20
C ASP A 33 7.55 3.76 -8.94
N VAL A 34 6.43 4.02 -9.60
CA VAL A 34 5.28 3.13 -9.53
C VAL A 34 5.56 1.98 -10.49
N THR A 35 6.14 0.92 -9.94
CA THR A 35 6.67 -0.18 -10.75
C THR A 35 5.57 -0.92 -11.48
N THR A 36 4.48 -1.21 -10.77
CA THR A 36 3.35 -1.93 -11.36
C THR A 36 2.06 -1.51 -10.70
N THR A 37 0.98 -1.61 -11.46
CA THR A 37 -0.35 -1.32 -10.97
C THR A 37 -1.29 -2.47 -11.35
N TYR A 38 -2.27 -2.71 -10.51
CA TYR A 38 -3.17 -3.84 -10.67
C TYR A 38 -4.60 -3.41 -10.37
N LEU A 39 -5.54 -4.05 -11.05
CA LEU A 39 -6.96 -3.79 -10.83
C LEU A 39 -7.59 -4.80 -9.88
N ASP A 40 -6.91 -5.91 -9.60
CA ASP A 40 -7.38 -6.90 -8.63
C ASP A 40 -6.21 -7.48 -7.84
N GLY A 41 -6.53 -8.14 -6.73
CA GLY A 41 -5.53 -8.64 -5.82
C GLY A 41 -4.80 -9.87 -6.30
N GLU A 42 -5.48 -10.72 -7.07
CA GLU A 42 -4.86 -11.95 -7.57
C GLU A 42 -3.69 -11.65 -8.48
N ASP A 43 -3.87 -10.67 -9.38
CA ASP A 43 -2.79 -10.29 -10.29
C ASP A 43 -1.58 -9.74 -9.54
N MET A 44 -1.83 -8.94 -8.51
CA MET A 44 -0.72 -8.42 -7.70
C MET A 44 0.03 -9.56 -7.02
N ILE A 45 -0.68 -10.50 -6.42
CA ILE A 45 -0.06 -11.59 -5.68
C ILE A 45 0.78 -12.48 -6.59
N GLU A 46 0.36 -12.68 -7.82
CA GLU A 46 1.15 -13.46 -8.76
C GLU A 46 2.51 -12.85 -9.05
N GLU A 47 2.65 -11.54 -8.87
CA GLU A 47 3.87 -10.84 -9.25
C GLU A 47 4.71 -10.32 -8.08
N ILE A 48 4.26 -10.50 -6.85
CA ILE A 48 5.00 -9.92 -5.72
C ILE A 48 6.40 -10.49 -5.56
N ASP A 49 6.64 -11.70 -6.04
CA ASP A 49 7.98 -12.31 -6.01
C ASP A 49 8.87 -11.79 -7.13
N LYS A 50 8.28 -11.33 -8.22
CA LYS A 50 9.02 -10.94 -9.42
C LYS A 50 9.39 -9.46 -9.44
N VAL A 51 8.65 -8.64 -8.72
CA VAL A 51 8.82 -7.19 -8.73
C VAL A 51 9.19 -6.73 -7.34
N LYS A 52 10.37 -6.15 -7.22
CA LYS A 52 10.80 -5.62 -5.92
C LYS A 52 10.05 -4.34 -5.63
N SER A 53 9.53 -4.22 -4.41
CA SER A 53 8.76 -3.04 -4.01
C SER A 53 9.16 -2.60 -2.61
N ASP A 54 9.14 -1.29 -2.39
CA ASP A 54 9.44 -0.72 -1.06
C ASP A 54 8.18 -0.56 -0.23
N ILE A 55 7.04 -0.45 -0.89
CA ILE A 55 5.76 -0.24 -0.21
C ILE A 55 4.62 -0.69 -1.11
N TYR A 56 3.53 -1.11 -0.48
CA TYR A 56 2.33 -1.59 -1.17
C TYR A 56 1.15 -0.70 -0.79
N LEU A 57 0.46 -0.15 -1.80
CA LEU A 57 -0.76 0.63 -1.62
C LEU A 57 -1.94 -0.25 -2.04
N ILE A 58 -2.88 -0.47 -1.12
CA ILE A 58 -3.93 -1.46 -1.32
C ILE A 58 -5.29 -0.88 -0.94
N ASP A 59 -6.27 -1.01 -1.84
CA ASP A 59 -7.67 -0.76 -1.48
C ASP A 59 -8.25 -2.04 -0.86
N TYR A 60 -9.21 -1.89 0.03
CA TYR A 60 -9.84 -3.05 0.66
C TYR A 60 -10.80 -3.76 -0.28
N ARG A 61 -11.66 -2.99 -0.94
CA ARG A 61 -12.68 -3.58 -1.81
C ARG A 61 -12.13 -3.77 -3.20
N LEU A 62 -11.85 -5.02 -3.52
CA LEU A 62 -11.27 -5.40 -4.80
C LEU A 62 -12.14 -6.46 -5.46
N PRO A 63 -12.20 -6.48 -6.79
CA PRO A 63 -12.95 -7.52 -7.51
C PRO A 63 -12.22 -8.86 -7.37
N GLY A 64 -12.92 -9.92 -7.73
CA GLY A 64 -12.35 -11.26 -7.69
C GLY A 64 -12.50 -11.89 -6.32
N ASN A 65 -11.57 -12.78 -5.99
CA ASN A 65 -11.69 -13.61 -4.81
C ASN A 65 -10.92 -13.09 -3.59
N LYS A 66 -10.14 -12.01 -3.75
CA LYS A 66 -9.31 -11.50 -2.65
C LYS A 66 -9.60 -10.04 -2.37
N ASN A 67 -9.96 -9.75 -1.12
CA ASN A 67 -10.06 -8.36 -0.67
C ASN A 67 -8.68 -7.85 -0.24
N GLY A 68 -8.60 -6.58 0.14
CA GLY A 68 -7.32 -5.98 0.50
C GLY A 68 -6.65 -6.61 1.71
N ILE A 69 -7.42 -7.08 2.69
CA ILE A 69 -6.86 -7.77 3.85
C ILE A 69 -6.19 -9.07 3.42
N GLU A 70 -6.86 -9.84 2.56
CA GLU A 70 -6.31 -11.11 2.08
C GLU A 70 -5.03 -10.89 1.29
N VAL A 71 -5.00 -9.84 0.45
CA VAL A 71 -3.79 -9.49 -0.29
C VAL A 71 -2.67 -9.13 0.67
N ALA A 72 -2.96 -8.31 1.66
CA ALA A 72 -1.96 -7.87 2.64
C ALA A 72 -1.39 -9.05 3.42
N ILE A 73 -2.24 -10.01 3.81
CA ILE A 73 -1.78 -11.19 4.53
C ILE A 73 -0.79 -11.99 3.69
N GLU A 74 -1.08 -12.16 2.40
CA GLU A 74 -0.17 -12.90 1.54
C GLU A 74 1.16 -12.15 1.35
N ILE A 75 1.11 -10.83 1.25
CA ILE A 75 2.34 -10.04 1.18
C ILE A 75 3.17 -10.20 2.45
N LEU A 76 2.53 -10.10 3.61
CA LEU A 76 3.22 -10.21 4.89
C LEU A 76 3.75 -11.62 5.16
N ASN A 77 3.12 -12.64 4.60
CA ASN A 77 3.64 -14.00 4.71
C ASN A 77 4.98 -14.14 3.98
N LYS A 78 5.14 -13.43 2.88
CA LYS A 78 6.39 -13.48 2.12
C LYS A 78 7.40 -12.45 2.59
N PHE A 79 6.94 -11.26 2.96
CA PHE A 79 7.79 -10.16 3.37
C PHE A 79 7.25 -9.58 4.66
N PRO A 80 7.62 -10.17 5.82
CA PRO A 80 7.03 -9.78 7.10
C PRO A 80 7.24 -8.32 7.50
N ALA A 81 8.27 -7.67 6.96
CA ALA A 81 8.54 -6.26 7.26
C ALA A 81 7.98 -5.30 6.22
N ALA A 82 7.20 -5.79 5.26
CA ALA A 82 6.70 -4.95 4.17
C ALA A 82 5.81 -3.82 4.71
N PRO A 83 6.09 -2.56 4.31
CA PRO A 83 5.17 -1.47 4.61
C PRO A 83 3.93 -1.59 3.75
N ILE A 84 2.76 -1.50 4.37
CA ILE A 84 1.48 -1.58 3.66
C ILE A 84 0.63 -0.38 4.03
N LEU A 85 0.18 0.34 3.03
CA LEU A 85 -0.72 1.47 3.21
C LEU A 85 -2.04 1.14 2.54
N PHE A 86 -3.08 0.98 3.35
CA PHE A 86 -4.43 0.83 2.84
C PHE A 86 -5.02 2.19 2.55
N ILE A 87 -5.66 2.34 1.40
CA ILE A 87 -6.38 3.56 1.03
C ILE A 87 -7.76 3.12 0.58
N THR A 88 -8.79 3.40 1.38
CA THR A 88 -10.09 2.80 1.17
C THR A 88 -11.23 3.68 1.67
N ALA A 89 -12.42 3.47 1.12
CA ALA A 89 -13.63 4.10 1.65
C ALA A 89 -14.28 3.28 2.78
N TYR A 90 -13.75 2.10 3.06
CA TYR A 90 -14.35 1.22 4.07
C TYR A 90 -13.96 1.68 5.48
N GLU A 91 -14.92 2.27 6.18
CA GLU A 91 -14.67 2.94 7.46
C GLU A 91 -14.22 1.99 8.56
N ASN A 92 -14.64 0.73 8.52
CA ASN A 92 -14.32 -0.21 9.59
C ASN A 92 -12.99 -0.94 9.41
N LEU A 93 -12.25 -0.63 8.36
CA LEU A 93 -11.04 -1.37 8.07
C LEU A 93 -10.00 -1.27 9.19
N GLN A 94 -9.80 -0.06 9.72
CA GLN A 94 -8.84 0.14 10.82
C GLN A 94 -9.19 -0.75 12.00
N LYS A 95 -10.47 -0.85 12.33
CA LYS A 95 -10.92 -1.67 13.44
C LYS A 95 -10.69 -3.16 13.18
N GLU A 96 -10.96 -3.60 11.95
CA GLU A 96 -10.71 -4.99 11.60
C GLU A 96 -9.24 -5.36 11.68
N ILE A 97 -8.38 -4.47 11.19
CA ILE A 97 -6.94 -4.70 11.22
C ILE A 97 -6.43 -4.73 12.65
N SER A 98 -6.89 -3.82 13.51
CA SER A 98 -6.42 -3.78 14.89
C SER A 98 -6.82 -5.01 15.70
N LYS A 99 -7.84 -5.73 15.26
CA LYS A 99 -8.29 -6.96 15.93
C LYS A 99 -7.69 -8.24 15.34
N ASN A 100 -6.98 -8.13 14.24
CA ASN A 100 -6.45 -9.29 13.53
C ASN A 100 -4.99 -9.53 13.93
N PRO A 101 -4.68 -10.65 14.61
CA PRO A 101 -3.32 -10.91 15.07
C PRO A 101 -2.26 -10.93 13.98
N VAL A 102 -2.66 -11.21 12.74
CA VAL A 102 -1.70 -11.21 11.62
C VAL A 102 -1.02 -9.84 11.49
N PHE A 103 -1.73 -8.77 11.84
CA PHE A 103 -1.19 -7.41 11.71
C PHE A 103 -0.51 -6.86 12.94
N TYR A 104 -0.45 -7.64 14.03
CA TYR A 104 0.24 -7.18 15.24
C TYR A 104 1.73 -7.04 14.94
N ASP A 105 2.30 -5.91 15.34
CA ASP A 105 3.72 -5.58 15.12
C ASP A 105 4.10 -5.44 13.64
N LYS A 106 3.10 -5.27 12.76
CA LYS A 106 3.36 -5.07 11.34
C LYS A 106 3.31 -3.58 10.99
N ASN A 107 3.99 -3.23 9.91
CA ASN A 107 4.11 -1.84 9.48
C ASN A 107 2.96 -1.50 8.52
N VAL A 108 1.79 -1.27 9.09
CA VAL A 108 0.54 -1.08 8.33
C VAL A 108 -0.16 0.19 8.80
N GLN A 109 -0.73 0.92 7.87
CA GLN A 109 -1.53 2.11 8.16
C GLN A 109 -2.74 2.14 7.24
N VAL A 110 -3.83 2.76 7.71
CA VAL A 110 -5.07 2.91 6.94
C VAL A 110 -5.35 4.40 6.74
N LEU A 111 -5.62 4.80 5.52
CA LEU A 111 -6.13 6.12 5.18
C LEU A 111 -7.53 5.96 4.58
N LEU A 112 -8.46 6.78 5.04
CA LEU A 112 -9.84 6.73 4.54
C LEU A 112 -10.04 7.72 3.40
N LYS A 113 -10.68 7.26 2.34
CA LYS A 113 -11.10 8.13 1.23
C LYS A 113 -12.28 9.00 1.68
N PRO A 114 -12.38 10.22 1.22
CA PRO A 114 -11.46 10.89 0.32
C PRO A 114 -10.20 11.34 1.07
N VAL A 115 -9.05 11.19 0.46
CA VAL A 115 -7.77 11.54 1.08
C VAL A 115 -6.96 12.38 0.11
N LYS A 116 -6.29 13.41 0.64
CA LYS A 116 -5.45 14.27 -0.17
C LYS A 116 -4.21 13.51 -0.62
N LEU A 117 -3.77 13.79 -1.84
CA LEU A 117 -2.61 13.10 -2.41
C LEU A 117 -1.34 13.33 -1.58
N ASP A 118 -1.16 14.54 -1.06
CA ASP A 118 -0.02 14.84 -0.18
C ASP A 118 -0.01 13.94 1.05
N LYS A 119 -1.18 13.63 1.60
CA LYS A 119 -1.27 12.76 2.77
C LYS A 119 -0.84 11.34 2.43
N ILE A 120 -1.16 10.90 1.23
CA ILE A 120 -0.74 9.56 0.78
C ILE A 120 0.77 9.50 0.74
N GLU A 121 1.42 10.47 0.12
CA GLU A 121 2.87 10.47 0.04
C GLU A 121 3.52 10.56 1.42
N ASN A 122 3.02 11.44 2.28
CA ASN A 122 3.56 11.56 3.62
C ASN A 122 3.46 10.26 4.40
N ALA A 123 2.32 9.57 4.31
CA ALA A 123 2.14 8.30 4.99
C ALA A 123 3.09 7.23 4.46
N MET A 124 3.28 7.17 3.14
CA MET A 124 4.21 6.23 2.52
C MET A 124 5.63 6.44 3.04
N VAL A 125 6.09 7.68 3.00
CA VAL A 125 7.46 8.00 3.41
C VAL A 125 7.65 7.66 4.88
N ASN A 126 6.67 7.97 5.71
CA ASN A 126 6.75 7.66 7.14
C ASN A 126 6.80 6.17 7.40
N LEU A 127 5.99 5.37 6.68
CA LEU A 127 6.01 3.93 6.85
C LEU A 127 7.34 3.30 6.44
N VAL A 128 7.89 3.74 5.33
CA VAL A 128 9.17 3.22 4.86
C VAL A 128 10.29 3.63 5.82
N ASN A 129 10.27 4.87 6.31
CA ASN A 129 11.30 5.35 7.23
C ASN A 129 11.28 4.62 8.56
N LYS A 130 10.12 4.17 9.03
CA LYS A 130 10.05 3.36 10.24
C LYS A 130 10.90 2.11 10.15
N ASN A 131 10.85 1.43 9.01
CA ASN A 131 11.63 0.22 8.81
C ASN A 131 13.13 0.51 8.83
N ARG A 132 13.52 1.69 8.36
CA ARG A 132 14.94 2.04 8.25
C ARG A 132 15.57 2.48 9.56
N ILE A 133 14.74 2.90 10.50
CA ILE A 133 15.22 3.36 11.80
C ILE A 133 15.55 2.20 12.73
N LYS A 134 14.96 1.07 12.49
CA LYS A 134 15.18 -0.10 13.36
C LYS A 134 16.58 -0.65 13.25
#